data_e3829ffc480f9f293a8922aee732d13b
#
_entry.id   e3829ffc480f9f293a8922aee732d13b
#
_cell.length_a   1.000
_cell.length_b   1.000
_cell.length_c   1.000
_cell.angle_alpha   90.00
_cell.angle_beta   90.00
_cell.angle_gamma   90.00
#
_symmetry.space_group_name_H-M   'P 1'
#
loop_
_entity.id
_entity.type
_entity.pdbx_description
1 polymer ?
#
loop_
_entity_poly.entity_id
_entity_poly.type
_entity_poly.pdbx_seq_one_letter_code
_entity_poly.pdbx_strand_id
1 'polypeptide(L)'
;VDKLSEEIDMIFLCNPNNPTGQTIDRDMLIKILDRCKKQNIVVILDECFLEFLDEPNRYEMSDLRGEYPNLLIIKAFTKIFSMPGLRLGYAISSNQDILEEMSWKLQQWNVSVPAQMAGVAALEKPKEYIRQTREYVSGQREYMRNIMKMMGYVVFASKANYLFFKGRPGLEKEALEAGFLIRDCQNYEGLSEGFYRIAVRGEADNRAFLQALQELEQREG
;
A
#
# COMPACT_ATOMS: atom_id res chain seq x y z
N VAL A 1 -4.50 -18.95 -7.83
CA VAL A 1 -3.99 -20.13 -7.11
C VAL A 1 -3.55 -21.20 -8.10
N ASP A 2 -4.31 -21.44 -9.19
CA ASP A 2 -4.04 -22.53 -10.14
C ASP A 2 -2.73 -22.41 -10.91
N LYS A 3 -2.17 -21.22 -11.02
CA LYS A 3 -0.87 -20.95 -11.66
C LYS A 3 0.34 -21.22 -10.74
N LEU A 4 0.12 -21.54 -9.47
CA LEU A 4 1.21 -21.85 -8.53
C LEU A 4 1.68 -23.28 -8.76
N SER A 5 2.90 -23.41 -9.30
CA SER A 5 3.54 -24.67 -9.67
C SER A 5 4.93 -24.77 -9.05
N GLU A 6 5.55 -25.93 -9.13
CA GLU A 6 6.92 -26.22 -8.65
C GLU A 6 8.01 -25.41 -9.39
N GLU A 7 7.67 -24.74 -10.48
CA GLU A 7 8.58 -23.86 -11.22
C GLU A 7 8.73 -22.46 -10.59
N ILE A 8 7.95 -22.18 -9.54
CA ILE A 8 7.94 -20.88 -8.85
C ILE A 8 8.63 -21.05 -7.50
N ASP A 9 9.71 -20.33 -7.27
CA ASP A 9 10.41 -20.32 -5.98
C ASP A 9 9.77 -19.34 -4.98
N MET A 10 9.21 -18.23 -5.50
CA MET A 10 8.74 -17.11 -4.66
C MET A 10 7.62 -16.33 -5.31
N ILE A 11 6.66 -15.87 -4.50
CA ILE A 11 5.63 -14.93 -4.93
C ILE A 11 5.59 -13.70 -4.04
N PHE A 12 5.27 -12.55 -4.65
CA PHE A 12 5.03 -11.29 -3.94
C PHE A 12 3.56 -10.94 -3.99
N LEU A 13 2.96 -10.68 -2.84
CA LEU A 13 1.59 -10.22 -2.70
C LEU A 13 1.57 -8.91 -1.92
N CYS A 14 0.88 -7.91 -2.42
CA CYS A 14 0.69 -6.64 -1.73
C CYS A 14 -0.75 -6.57 -1.20
N ASN A 15 -0.91 -6.45 0.11
CA ASN A 15 -2.21 -6.45 0.77
C ASN A 15 -2.31 -5.40 1.89
N PRO A 16 -2.96 -4.24 1.67
CA PRO A 16 -3.70 -3.81 0.45
C PRO A 16 -2.83 -3.63 -0.78
N ASN A 17 -3.41 -3.93 -1.95
CA ASN A 17 -2.69 -3.88 -3.21
C ASN A 17 -2.43 -2.43 -3.69
N ASN A 18 -1.23 -2.18 -4.18
CA ASN A 18 -0.86 -0.96 -4.88
C ASN A 18 -0.77 -1.26 -6.40
N PRO A 19 -1.57 -0.61 -7.27
CA PRO A 19 -2.19 0.71 -7.08
C PRO A 19 -3.67 0.71 -6.66
N THR A 20 -4.35 -0.43 -6.60
CA THR A 20 -5.82 -0.48 -6.52
C THR A 20 -6.40 -0.17 -5.13
N GLY A 21 -5.62 -0.37 -4.06
CA GLY A 21 -6.08 -0.23 -2.68
C GLY A 21 -7.05 -1.33 -2.22
N GLN A 22 -7.22 -2.39 -3.03
CA GLN A 22 -8.05 -3.54 -2.69
C GLN A 22 -7.30 -4.53 -1.81
N THR A 23 -8.06 -5.34 -1.07
CA THR A 23 -7.52 -6.36 -0.17
C THR A 23 -7.83 -7.76 -0.67
N ILE A 24 -6.94 -8.69 -0.38
CA ILE A 24 -7.16 -10.12 -0.49
C ILE A 24 -7.73 -10.58 0.86
N ASP A 25 -8.85 -11.30 0.84
CA ASP A 25 -9.45 -11.83 2.06
C ASP A 25 -8.55 -12.88 2.72
N ARG A 26 -8.61 -12.96 4.06
CA ARG A 26 -7.78 -13.86 4.86
C ARG A 26 -7.91 -15.32 4.43
N ASP A 27 -9.12 -15.79 4.14
CA ASP A 27 -9.36 -17.16 3.69
C ASP A 27 -8.69 -17.47 2.35
N MET A 28 -8.63 -16.47 1.44
CA MET A 28 -7.91 -16.60 0.17
C MET A 28 -6.40 -16.60 0.41
N LEU A 29 -5.89 -15.76 1.31
CA LEU A 29 -4.47 -15.77 1.67
C LEU A 29 -4.05 -17.11 2.27
N ILE A 30 -4.88 -17.71 3.14
CA ILE A 30 -4.65 -19.05 3.70
C ILE A 30 -4.57 -20.09 2.59
N LYS A 31 -5.51 -20.09 1.64
CA LYS A 31 -5.48 -21.00 0.49
C LYS A 31 -4.22 -20.86 -0.36
N ILE A 32 -3.74 -19.64 -0.54
CA ILE A 32 -2.48 -19.36 -1.24
C ILE A 32 -1.30 -19.90 -0.45
N LEU A 33 -1.24 -19.64 0.87
CA LEU A 33 -0.19 -20.12 1.76
C LEU A 33 -0.13 -21.64 1.82
N ASP A 34 -1.28 -22.32 1.92
CA ASP A 34 -1.37 -23.77 1.90
C ASP A 34 -0.83 -24.36 0.58
N ARG A 35 -1.20 -23.75 -0.54
CA ARG A 35 -0.72 -24.18 -1.86
C ARG A 35 0.78 -23.96 -1.98
N CYS A 36 1.26 -22.78 -1.60
CA CYS A 36 2.68 -22.42 -1.65
C CYS A 36 3.52 -23.32 -0.73
N LYS A 37 3.02 -23.64 0.47
CA LYS A 37 3.70 -24.53 1.41
C LYS A 37 3.88 -25.94 0.82
N LYS A 38 2.87 -26.46 0.12
CA LYS A 38 2.95 -27.78 -0.55
C LYS A 38 3.94 -27.81 -1.73
N GLN A 39 4.20 -26.67 -2.34
CA GLN A 39 5.09 -26.52 -3.51
C GLN A 39 6.46 -25.93 -3.13
N ASN A 40 6.75 -25.75 -1.84
CA ASN A 40 7.95 -25.09 -1.33
C ASN A 40 8.17 -23.66 -1.85
N ILE A 41 7.09 -22.93 -2.14
CA ILE A 41 7.12 -21.55 -2.61
C ILE A 41 7.14 -20.60 -1.41
N VAL A 42 8.08 -19.65 -1.39
CA VAL A 42 8.11 -18.57 -0.40
C VAL A 42 7.08 -17.50 -0.76
N VAL A 43 6.26 -17.10 0.21
CA VAL A 43 5.28 -16.02 0.06
C VAL A 43 5.78 -14.79 0.77
N ILE A 44 6.07 -13.73 0.00
CA ILE A 44 6.37 -12.40 0.53
C ILE A 44 5.10 -11.59 0.52
N LEU A 45 4.57 -11.27 1.70
CA LEU A 45 3.35 -10.50 1.88
C LEU A 45 3.71 -9.07 2.31
N ASP A 46 3.52 -8.11 1.41
CA ASP A 46 3.72 -6.69 1.69
C ASP A 46 2.46 -6.10 2.35
N GLU A 47 2.54 -5.88 3.66
CA GLU A 47 1.50 -5.26 4.49
C GLU A 47 1.80 -3.78 4.82
N CYS A 48 2.61 -3.07 4.03
CA CYS A 48 3.00 -1.68 4.30
C CYS A 48 1.82 -0.70 4.38
N PHE A 49 0.65 -1.06 3.88
CA PHE A 49 -0.56 -0.24 3.92
C PHE A 49 -1.65 -0.80 4.84
N LEU A 50 -1.39 -1.89 5.55
CA LEU A 50 -2.39 -2.61 6.35
C LEU A 50 -3.01 -1.73 7.44
N GLU A 51 -2.21 -0.91 8.12
CA GLU A 51 -2.64 -0.06 9.23
C GLU A 51 -3.64 1.03 8.83
N PHE A 52 -3.81 1.32 7.54
CA PHE A 52 -4.83 2.24 7.04
C PHE A 52 -6.23 1.63 6.91
N LEU A 53 -6.36 0.31 7.01
CA LEU A 53 -7.64 -0.38 6.95
C LEU A 53 -8.46 -0.10 8.20
N ASP A 54 -9.78 0.02 8.05
CA ASP A 54 -10.69 0.21 9.18
C ASP A 54 -10.65 -0.99 10.15
N GLU A 55 -10.50 -2.21 9.61
CA GLU A 55 -10.37 -3.47 10.35
C GLU A 55 -9.09 -4.23 9.96
N PRO A 56 -7.88 -3.77 10.33
CA PRO A 56 -6.63 -4.39 9.89
C PRO A 56 -6.49 -5.85 10.35
N ASN A 57 -6.96 -6.17 11.56
CA ASN A 57 -6.88 -7.52 12.12
C ASN A 57 -7.61 -8.58 11.27
N ARG A 58 -8.58 -8.15 10.45
CA ARG A 58 -9.29 -9.04 9.53
C ARG A 58 -8.40 -9.53 8.39
N TYR A 59 -7.31 -8.82 8.09
CA TYR A 59 -6.45 -9.09 6.94
C TYR A 59 -5.01 -9.41 7.35
N GLU A 60 -4.62 -9.10 8.58
CA GLU A 60 -3.29 -9.36 9.11
C GLU A 60 -2.99 -10.85 9.20
N MET A 61 -1.78 -11.25 8.81
CA MET A 61 -1.36 -12.64 8.77
C MET A 61 -0.25 -12.99 9.77
N SER A 62 0.16 -12.04 10.60
CA SER A 62 1.30 -12.20 11.53
C SER A 62 1.09 -13.27 12.60
N ASP A 63 -0.16 -13.54 12.99
CA ASP A 63 -0.54 -14.59 13.94
C ASP A 63 -0.33 -16.00 13.38
N LEU A 64 -0.42 -16.16 12.05
CA LEU A 64 -0.23 -17.45 11.36
C LEU A 64 1.23 -17.79 11.02
N ARG A 65 2.19 -16.89 11.30
CA ARG A 65 3.60 -17.10 10.95
C ARG A 65 4.18 -18.41 11.47
N GLY A 66 3.73 -18.89 12.64
CA GLY A 66 4.16 -20.17 13.22
C GLY A 66 3.70 -21.39 12.44
N GLU A 67 2.56 -21.31 11.74
CA GLU A 67 2.01 -22.37 10.92
C GLU A 67 2.59 -22.39 9.52
N TYR A 68 3.05 -21.21 9.04
CA TYR A 68 3.55 -21.01 7.68
C TYR A 68 5.00 -20.51 7.68
N PRO A 69 6.01 -21.41 7.83
CA PRO A 69 7.42 -21.02 7.76
C PRO A 69 7.84 -20.52 6.38
N ASN A 70 7.03 -20.70 5.34
CA ASN A 70 7.20 -20.13 4.02
C ASN A 70 6.62 -18.71 3.88
N LEU A 71 6.08 -18.11 4.97
CA LEU A 71 5.55 -16.74 4.97
C LEU A 71 6.59 -15.76 5.50
N LEU A 72 6.86 -14.71 4.70
CA LEU A 72 7.62 -13.53 5.07
C LEU A 72 6.73 -12.29 4.93
N ILE A 73 6.41 -11.62 6.03
CA ILE A 73 5.61 -10.40 6.04
C ILE A 73 6.54 -9.19 6.06
N ILE A 74 6.28 -8.22 5.19
CA ILE A 74 7.01 -6.94 5.14
C ILE A 74 6.12 -5.83 5.66
N LYS A 75 6.64 -5.03 6.61
CA LYS A 75 6.01 -3.83 7.16
C LYS A 75 6.96 -2.64 7.10
N ALA A 76 6.41 -1.43 7.02
CA ALA A 76 7.21 -0.21 6.94
C ALA A 76 6.65 0.94 7.77
N PHE A 77 7.56 1.73 8.33
CA PHE A 77 7.24 3.01 9.00
C PHE A 77 6.95 4.13 7.98
N THR A 78 7.37 3.93 6.74
CA THR A 78 7.34 4.90 5.64
C THR A 78 5.98 5.58 5.46
N LYS A 79 4.89 4.81 5.57
CA LYS A 79 3.54 5.28 5.24
C LYS A 79 2.78 5.70 6.48
N ILE A 80 2.52 4.77 7.39
CA ILE A 80 1.66 5.02 8.56
C ILE A 80 2.26 6.06 9.52
N PHE A 81 3.58 6.09 9.70
CA PHE A 81 4.27 7.08 10.53
C PHE A 81 4.87 8.25 9.75
N SER A 82 4.53 8.40 8.47
CA SER A 82 4.97 9.51 7.62
C SER A 82 6.49 9.73 7.59
N MET A 83 7.28 8.64 7.59
CA MET A 83 8.75 8.65 7.62
C MET A 83 9.40 8.19 6.30
N PRO A 84 9.04 8.72 5.12
CA PRO A 84 9.55 8.19 3.85
C PRO A 84 11.07 8.39 3.68
N GLY A 85 11.63 9.48 4.22
CA GLY A 85 13.06 9.81 4.11
C GLY A 85 13.96 8.96 5.00
N LEU A 86 13.45 8.40 6.11
CA LEU A 86 14.25 7.64 7.06
C LEU A 86 14.51 6.18 6.63
N ARG A 87 13.79 5.67 5.66
CA ARG A 87 13.98 4.34 5.07
C ARG A 87 13.94 3.20 6.10
N LEU A 88 12.93 3.20 6.97
CA LEU A 88 12.75 2.22 8.03
C LEU A 88 11.61 1.25 7.72
N GLY A 89 11.87 -0.04 7.86
CA GLY A 89 10.93 -1.14 7.73
C GLY A 89 11.46 -2.39 8.41
N TYR A 90 10.66 -3.44 8.44
CA TYR A 90 11.03 -4.71 9.04
C TYR A 90 10.30 -5.88 8.36
N ALA A 91 10.87 -7.06 8.52
CA ALA A 91 10.29 -8.32 8.07
C ALA A 91 9.95 -9.21 9.28
N ILE A 92 8.91 -10.01 9.13
CA ILE A 92 8.46 -10.97 10.15
C ILE A 92 8.34 -12.34 9.49
N SER A 93 9.01 -13.35 10.03
CA SER A 93 8.85 -14.76 9.66
C SER A 93 9.13 -15.65 10.87
N SER A 94 8.66 -16.89 10.86
CA SER A 94 9.11 -17.93 11.79
C SER A 94 10.28 -18.74 11.24
N ASN A 95 10.64 -18.56 9.97
CA ASN A 95 11.75 -19.24 9.32
C ASN A 95 13.06 -18.49 9.59
N GLN A 96 13.85 -19.02 10.51
CA GLN A 96 15.11 -18.43 10.92
C GLN A 96 16.14 -18.44 9.77
N ASP A 97 16.16 -19.48 8.95
CA ASP A 97 17.09 -19.61 7.84
C ASP A 97 16.90 -18.46 6.84
N ILE A 98 15.64 -18.14 6.49
CA ILE A 98 15.33 -16.99 5.61
C ILE A 98 15.80 -15.68 6.24
N LEU A 99 15.55 -15.46 7.54
CA LEU A 99 15.93 -14.23 8.23
C LEU A 99 17.46 -14.09 8.34
N GLU A 100 18.17 -15.18 8.60
CA GLU A 100 19.63 -15.20 8.65
C GLU A 100 20.22 -14.91 7.27
N GLU A 101 19.78 -15.60 6.22
CA GLU A 101 20.22 -15.34 4.84
C GLU A 101 19.98 -13.90 4.42
N MET A 102 18.81 -13.33 4.75
CA MET A 102 18.55 -11.91 4.51
C MET A 102 19.55 -11.02 5.26
N SER A 103 19.81 -11.31 6.53
CA SER A 103 20.75 -10.56 7.36
C SER A 103 22.17 -10.56 6.77
N TRP A 104 22.63 -11.69 6.28
CA TRP A 104 23.95 -11.82 5.61
C TRP A 104 24.07 -11.04 4.30
N LYS A 105 22.94 -10.83 3.59
CA LYS A 105 22.90 -10.08 2.33
C LYS A 105 22.73 -8.57 2.51
N LEU A 106 22.28 -8.13 3.69
CA LEU A 106 22.11 -6.72 3.99
C LEU A 106 23.46 -6.04 4.24
N GLN A 107 23.54 -4.76 3.90
CA GLN A 107 24.70 -3.93 4.22
C GLN A 107 24.81 -3.79 5.73
N GLN A 108 26.04 -3.80 6.23
CA GLN A 108 26.30 -3.40 7.63
C GLN A 108 25.79 -1.98 7.85
N TRP A 109 25.22 -1.70 9.04
CA TRP A 109 24.69 -0.39 9.42
C TRP A 109 23.57 0.11 8.49
N ASN A 110 22.79 -0.80 7.92
CA ASN A 110 21.71 -0.51 6.96
C ASN A 110 20.59 0.38 7.51
N VAL A 111 20.45 0.50 8.84
CA VAL A 111 19.50 1.39 9.50
C VAL A 111 20.27 2.52 10.21
N SER A 112 20.06 3.76 9.74
CA SER A 112 20.73 4.93 10.33
C SER A 112 20.28 5.21 11.77
N VAL A 113 21.15 5.81 12.59
CA VAL A 113 20.80 6.18 13.97
C VAL A 113 19.53 7.05 14.04
N PRO A 114 19.35 8.09 13.20
CA PRO A 114 18.10 8.85 13.21
C PRO A 114 16.86 8.00 12.90
N ALA A 115 16.96 7.01 12.01
CA ALA A 115 15.85 6.10 11.70
C ALA A 115 15.52 5.20 12.91
N GLN A 116 16.53 4.70 13.62
CA GLN A 116 16.34 3.89 14.83
C GLN A 116 15.63 4.71 15.91
N MET A 117 16.12 5.93 16.21
CA MET A 117 15.53 6.81 17.21
C MET A 117 14.08 7.18 16.87
N ALA A 118 13.81 7.54 15.63
CA ALA A 118 12.46 7.86 15.16
C ALA A 118 11.53 6.64 15.24
N GLY A 119 12.03 5.45 14.91
CA GLY A 119 11.27 4.20 15.01
C GLY A 119 10.88 3.89 16.46
N VAL A 120 11.80 4.04 17.40
CA VAL A 120 11.52 3.86 18.84
C VAL A 120 10.47 4.87 19.30
N ALA A 121 10.65 6.16 19.00
CA ALA A 121 9.68 7.20 19.35
C ALA A 121 8.28 6.94 18.75
N ALA A 122 8.20 6.48 17.51
CA ALA A 122 6.92 6.13 16.87
C ALA A 122 6.19 4.99 17.58
N LEU A 123 6.92 4.09 18.24
CA LEU A 123 6.38 2.95 18.98
C LEU A 123 6.02 3.23 20.44
N GLU A 124 6.23 4.44 20.96
CA GLU A 124 5.83 4.78 22.33
C GLU A 124 4.31 4.78 22.52
N LYS A 125 3.56 5.36 21.57
CA LYS A 125 2.09 5.41 21.60
C LYS A 125 1.46 5.08 20.24
N PRO A 126 1.80 3.91 19.63
CA PRO A 126 1.43 3.62 18.24
C PRO A 126 -0.07 3.48 18.06
N LYS A 127 -0.77 2.86 19.00
CA LYS A 127 -2.22 2.55 18.88
C LYS A 127 -3.06 3.81 18.69
N GLU A 128 -2.83 4.84 19.48
CA GLU A 128 -3.60 6.08 19.39
C GLU A 128 -3.26 6.86 18.12
N TYR A 129 -1.98 6.97 17.77
CA TYR A 129 -1.54 7.61 16.55
C TYR A 129 -2.12 6.91 15.30
N ILE A 130 -2.04 5.59 15.23
CA ILE A 130 -2.56 4.80 14.10
C ILE A 130 -4.07 4.95 14.01
N ARG A 131 -4.80 4.93 15.14
CA ARG A 131 -6.26 5.12 15.17
C ARG A 131 -6.65 6.49 14.58
N GLN A 132 -6.05 7.56 15.08
CA GLN A 132 -6.32 8.93 14.60
C GLN A 132 -5.98 9.09 13.12
N THR A 133 -4.83 8.57 12.68
CA THR A 133 -4.41 8.60 11.27
C THR A 133 -5.40 7.85 10.38
N ARG A 134 -5.85 6.68 10.80
CA ARG A 134 -6.82 5.85 10.08
C ARG A 134 -8.15 6.57 9.91
N GLU A 135 -8.71 7.09 11.00
CA GLU A 135 -9.97 7.83 10.99
C GLU A 135 -9.90 9.05 10.06
N TYR A 136 -8.82 9.82 10.18
CA TYR A 136 -8.60 10.98 9.33
C TYR A 136 -8.49 10.61 7.84
N VAL A 137 -7.64 9.63 7.51
CA VAL A 137 -7.43 9.19 6.12
C VAL A 137 -8.70 8.59 5.54
N SER A 138 -9.45 7.80 6.32
CA SER A 138 -10.72 7.21 5.88
C SER A 138 -11.74 8.29 5.52
N GLY A 139 -11.91 9.31 6.37
CA GLY A 139 -12.80 10.45 6.12
C GLY A 139 -12.39 11.25 4.88
N GLN A 140 -11.11 11.58 4.75
CA GLN A 140 -10.59 12.32 3.60
C GLN A 140 -10.68 11.50 2.29
N ARG A 141 -10.42 10.21 2.35
CA ARG A 141 -10.56 9.29 1.20
C ARG A 141 -12.00 9.28 0.67
N GLU A 142 -12.98 9.14 1.56
CA GLU A 142 -14.40 9.15 1.18
C GLU A 142 -14.84 10.50 0.63
N TYR A 143 -14.40 11.60 1.24
CA TYR A 143 -14.64 12.95 0.73
C TYR A 143 -14.15 13.11 -0.71
N MET A 144 -12.86 12.81 -0.96
CA MET A 144 -12.27 12.91 -2.31
C MET A 144 -12.99 12.00 -3.30
N ARG A 145 -13.26 10.74 -2.91
CA ARG A 145 -13.95 9.76 -3.75
C ARG A 145 -15.31 10.27 -4.22
N ASN A 146 -16.09 10.83 -3.31
CA ASN A 146 -17.44 11.32 -3.61
C ASN A 146 -17.39 12.52 -4.57
N ILE A 147 -16.51 13.49 -4.32
CA ILE A 147 -16.36 14.66 -5.21
C ILE A 147 -15.87 14.24 -6.60
N MET A 148 -14.87 13.38 -6.71
CA MET A 148 -14.38 12.89 -8.00
C MET A 148 -15.46 12.13 -8.77
N LYS A 149 -16.30 11.33 -8.09
CA LYS A 149 -17.45 10.68 -8.73
C LYS A 149 -18.50 11.68 -9.23
N MET A 150 -18.75 12.75 -8.49
CA MET A 150 -19.66 13.83 -8.95
C MET A 150 -19.10 14.56 -10.19
N MET A 151 -17.79 14.62 -10.34
CA MET A 151 -17.12 15.13 -11.55
C MET A 151 -17.13 14.14 -12.73
N GLY A 152 -17.67 12.92 -12.56
CA GLY A 152 -17.75 11.91 -13.61
C GLY A 152 -16.60 10.90 -13.65
N TYR A 153 -15.62 10.98 -12.76
CA TYR A 153 -14.54 10.00 -12.71
C TYR A 153 -15.00 8.63 -12.24
N VAL A 154 -14.46 7.57 -12.82
CA VAL A 154 -14.62 6.20 -12.31
C VAL A 154 -13.60 5.98 -11.21
N VAL A 155 -14.02 6.10 -9.95
CA VAL A 155 -13.15 5.92 -8.79
C VAL A 155 -13.41 4.55 -8.17
N PHE A 156 -12.37 3.72 -8.14
CA PHE A 156 -12.42 2.37 -7.58
C PHE A 156 -12.42 2.40 -6.04
N ALA A 157 -12.99 1.37 -5.45
CA ALA A 157 -12.94 1.23 -3.99
C ALA A 157 -11.48 1.00 -3.53
N SER A 158 -11.04 1.79 -2.56
CA SER A 158 -9.73 1.67 -1.93
C SER A 158 -9.87 1.64 -0.42
N LYS A 159 -9.05 0.83 0.24
CA LYS A 159 -8.93 0.78 1.71
C LYS A 159 -7.61 1.39 2.20
N ALA A 160 -6.72 1.80 1.28
CA ALA A 160 -5.43 2.40 1.58
C ALA A 160 -5.51 3.93 1.65
N ASN A 161 -4.36 4.59 1.82
CA ASN A 161 -4.23 6.04 1.87
C ASN A 161 -4.09 6.67 0.47
N TYR A 162 -4.71 6.08 -0.53
CA TYR A 162 -4.76 6.57 -1.91
C TYR A 162 -6.06 6.14 -2.59
N LEU A 163 -6.39 6.82 -3.68
CA LEU A 163 -7.48 6.46 -4.60
C LEU A 163 -6.90 6.04 -5.94
N PHE A 164 -7.45 4.96 -6.49
CA PHE A 164 -7.22 4.51 -7.85
C PHE A 164 -8.45 4.89 -8.69
N PHE A 165 -8.23 5.51 -9.86
CA PHE A 165 -9.33 6.00 -10.66
C PHE A 165 -8.99 5.97 -12.15
N LYS A 166 -10.03 6.06 -12.98
CA LYS A 166 -9.92 6.22 -14.43
C LYS A 166 -10.37 7.63 -14.81
N GLY A 167 -9.53 8.29 -15.57
CA GLY A 167 -9.76 9.60 -16.19
C GLY A 167 -9.42 9.55 -17.67
N ARG A 168 -9.36 10.70 -18.33
CA ARG A 168 -8.90 10.80 -19.71
C ARG A 168 -7.39 10.56 -19.83
N PRO A 169 -6.89 10.07 -20.98
CA PRO A 169 -5.46 10.03 -21.24
C PRO A 169 -4.82 11.42 -21.16
N GLY A 170 -3.61 11.51 -20.62
CA GLY A 170 -2.86 12.78 -20.52
C GLY A 170 -3.17 13.63 -19.28
N LEU A 171 -4.15 13.25 -18.46
CA LEU A 171 -4.51 13.98 -17.25
C LEU A 171 -3.33 14.18 -16.29
N GLU A 172 -2.35 13.26 -16.28
CA GLU A 172 -1.15 13.37 -15.45
C GLU A 172 -0.28 14.60 -15.82
N LYS A 173 -0.25 14.97 -17.11
CA LYS A 173 0.53 16.14 -17.59
C LYS A 173 -0.17 17.42 -17.22
N GLU A 174 -1.47 17.50 -17.43
CA GLU A 174 -2.27 18.67 -17.09
C GLU A 174 -2.32 18.90 -15.57
N ALA A 175 -2.45 17.83 -14.79
CA ALA A 175 -2.37 17.92 -13.33
C ALA A 175 -0.98 18.43 -12.88
N LEU A 176 0.10 18.00 -13.55
CA LEU A 176 1.46 18.48 -13.26
C LEU A 176 1.60 19.97 -13.57
N GLU A 177 1.08 20.46 -14.69
CA GLU A 177 1.04 21.88 -15.03
C GLU A 177 0.23 22.70 -14.02
N ALA A 178 -0.82 22.10 -13.44
CA ALA A 178 -1.59 22.68 -12.35
C ALA A 178 -0.91 22.54 -10.95
N GLY A 179 0.31 21.97 -10.89
CA GLY A 179 1.09 21.83 -9.67
C GLY A 179 0.82 20.52 -8.88
N PHE A 180 0.14 19.54 -9.48
CA PHE A 180 -0.19 18.26 -8.83
C PHE A 180 0.43 17.07 -9.54
N LEU A 181 1.27 16.32 -8.83
CA LEU A 181 1.83 15.07 -9.33
C LEU A 181 0.90 13.91 -9.01
N ILE A 182 0.23 13.35 -10.02
CA ILE A 182 -0.53 12.12 -9.92
C ILE A 182 0.25 10.95 -10.52
N ARG A 183 0.04 9.74 -10.02
CA ARG A 183 0.74 8.55 -10.52
C ARG A 183 0.00 8.00 -11.74
N ASP A 184 0.62 8.03 -12.90
CA ASP A 184 0.20 7.27 -14.08
C ASP A 184 0.46 5.78 -13.86
N CYS A 185 -0.58 4.96 -14.01
CA CYS A 185 -0.56 3.52 -13.75
C CYS A 185 -0.55 2.68 -15.04
N GLN A 186 -0.38 3.26 -16.23
CA GLN A 186 -0.38 2.51 -17.49
C GLN A 186 0.70 1.43 -17.59
N ASN A 187 1.77 1.55 -16.80
CA ASN A 187 2.88 0.59 -16.78
C ASN A 187 2.60 -0.69 -15.97
N TYR A 188 1.45 -0.79 -15.31
CA TYR A 188 1.06 -2.03 -14.66
C TYR A 188 0.41 -2.98 -15.67
N GLU A 189 0.74 -4.27 -15.58
CA GLU A 189 0.15 -5.30 -16.44
C GLU A 189 -1.39 -5.31 -16.29
N GLY A 190 -2.10 -5.28 -17.43
CA GLY A 190 -3.56 -5.22 -17.45
C GLY A 190 -4.17 -3.83 -17.31
N LEU A 191 -3.34 -2.78 -17.16
CA LEU A 191 -3.79 -1.39 -17.20
C LEU A 191 -3.37 -0.72 -18.52
N SER A 192 -4.02 0.38 -18.86
CA SER A 192 -3.78 1.19 -20.05
C SER A 192 -3.67 2.68 -19.65
N GLU A 193 -3.50 3.55 -20.63
CA GLU A 193 -3.63 5.00 -20.44
C GLU A 193 -4.96 5.37 -19.79
N GLY A 194 -4.94 6.42 -18.98
CA GLY A 194 -6.10 6.91 -18.26
C GLY A 194 -6.33 6.29 -16.88
N PHE A 195 -5.50 5.34 -16.45
CA PHE A 195 -5.55 4.83 -15.07
C PHE A 195 -4.54 5.53 -14.17
N TYR A 196 -5.03 6.13 -13.09
CA TYR A 196 -4.25 6.97 -12.21
C TYR A 196 -4.40 6.59 -10.75
N ARG A 197 -3.41 6.95 -9.94
CA ARG A 197 -3.47 6.88 -8.48
C ARG A 197 -3.09 8.23 -7.88
N ILE A 198 -3.90 8.69 -6.91
CA ILE A 198 -3.64 9.89 -6.11
C ILE A 198 -3.58 9.55 -4.63
N ALA A 199 -2.63 10.11 -3.90
CA ALA A 199 -2.54 9.96 -2.46
C ALA A 199 -3.63 10.80 -1.75
N VAL A 200 -4.19 10.24 -0.68
CA VAL A 200 -4.98 11.00 0.29
C VAL A 200 -4.01 11.75 1.21
N ARG A 201 -4.14 13.07 1.26
CA ARG A 201 -3.26 13.97 2.01
C ARG A 201 -4.05 14.77 3.06
N GLY A 202 -3.49 15.90 3.49
CA GLY A 202 -4.18 16.87 4.33
C GLY A 202 -5.39 17.49 3.63
N GLU A 203 -6.38 17.94 4.41
CA GLU A 203 -7.63 18.49 3.88
C GLU A 203 -7.39 19.64 2.88
N ALA A 204 -6.45 20.55 3.19
CA ALA A 204 -6.12 21.66 2.33
C ALA A 204 -5.58 21.19 0.96
N ASP A 205 -4.63 20.24 0.96
CA ASP A 205 -4.07 19.67 -0.26
C ASP A 205 -5.13 18.93 -1.08
N ASN A 206 -6.00 18.15 -0.41
CA ASN A 206 -7.06 17.40 -1.06
C ASN A 206 -8.08 18.34 -1.74
N ARG A 207 -8.48 19.42 -1.05
CA ARG A 207 -9.38 20.44 -1.60
C ARG A 207 -8.76 21.15 -2.80
N ALA A 208 -7.48 21.57 -2.70
CA ALA A 208 -6.77 22.22 -3.79
C ALA A 208 -6.65 21.32 -5.02
N PHE A 209 -6.36 20.02 -4.82
CA PHE A 209 -6.34 19.05 -5.92
C PHE A 209 -7.71 18.90 -6.59
N LEU A 210 -8.78 18.77 -5.82
CA LEU A 210 -10.14 18.62 -6.35
C LEU A 210 -10.59 19.87 -7.12
N GLN A 211 -10.22 21.07 -6.63
CA GLN A 211 -10.48 22.31 -7.34
C GLN A 211 -9.72 22.34 -8.68
N ALA A 212 -8.43 21.99 -8.69
CA ALA A 212 -7.65 21.93 -9.92
C ALA A 212 -8.25 20.93 -10.93
N LEU A 213 -8.69 19.75 -10.49
CA LEU A 213 -9.39 18.80 -11.34
C LEU A 213 -10.66 19.40 -11.96
N GLN A 214 -11.45 20.11 -11.16
CA GLN A 214 -12.67 20.77 -11.64
C GLN A 214 -12.38 21.82 -12.69
N GLU A 215 -11.35 22.63 -12.50
CA GLU A 215 -10.92 23.64 -13.46
C GLU A 215 -10.40 23.04 -14.78
N LEU A 216 -9.70 21.87 -14.70
CA LEU A 216 -9.23 21.13 -15.88
C LEU A 216 -10.39 20.56 -16.70
N GLU A 217 -11.43 20.03 -16.04
CA GLU A 217 -12.62 19.53 -16.74
C GLU A 217 -13.43 20.66 -17.42
N GLN A 218 -13.48 21.86 -16.83
CA GLN A 218 -14.19 23.02 -17.41
C GLN A 218 -13.50 23.61 -18.65
N ARG A 219 -12.19 23.38 -18.85
CA ARG A 219 -11.45 23.87 -20.02
C ARG A 219 -11.71 23.06 -21.27
N GLU A 220 -12.19 21.83 -21.12
CA GLU A 220 -12.44 20.91 -22.25
C GLU A 220 -13.93 20.83 -22.66
N GLY A 221 -14.84 21.37 -21.87
CA GLY A 221 -16.29 21.41 -22.17
C GLY A 221 -16.70 22.75 -22.79
#